data_b4cd8cc81fb54ddacb2db4ee816a5b26
#
_entry.id   b4cd8cc81fb54ddacb2db4ee816a5b26
#
_cell.length_a   1.000
_cell.length_b   1.000
_cell.length_c   1.000
_cell.angle_alpha   90.00
_cell.angle_beta   90.00
_cell.angle_gamma   90.00
#
_symmetry.space_group_name_H-M   'P 1'
#
loop_
_entity.id
_entity.type
_entity.pdbx_description
1 polymer ?
#
loop_
_entity_poly.entity_id
_entity_poly.type
_entity_poly.pdbx_seq_one_letter_code
_entity_poly.pdbx_strand_id
1 'polypeptide(L)' 'MEKREFNTVSEMLEALSPYISARALARICDMSESQMLQYKAGIKKISPQNIARINEKLRTFASELQEFTLKGA' A
#
# COMPACT_ATOMS: atom_id res chain seq x y z
N MET A 1 7.24 -18.20 -2.60
CA MET A 1 6.03 -17.35 -2.63
C MET A 1 6.06 -16.48 -3.87
N GLU A 2 4.99 -16.47 -4.62
CA GLU A 2 4.93 -15.70 -5.86
C GLU A 2 4.80 -14.22 -5.58
N LYS A 3 5.54 -13.44 -6.34
CA LYS A 3 5.47 -11.99 -6.28
C LYS A 3 4.27 -11.51 -7.10
N ARG A 4 3.41 -10.71 -6.48
CA ARG A 4 2.26 -10.12 -7.17
C ARG A 4 2.63 -8.73 -7.64
N GLU A 5 2.62 -8.52 -8.94
CA GLU A 5 2.93 -7.23 -9.52
C GLU A 5 1.70 -6.61 -10.15
N PHE A 6 1.55 -5.30 -9.97
CA PHE A 6 0.42 -4.55 -10.50
C PHE A 6 0.93 -3.42 -11.39
N ASN A 7 0.21 -3.14 -12.45
CA ASN A 7 0.58 -2.08 -13.39
C ASN A 7 0.18 -0.69 -12.88
N THR A 8 -0.85 -0.61 -12.06
CA THR A 8 -1.34 0.67 -11.54
C THR A 8 -1.61 0.59 -10.05
N VAL A 9 -1.60 1.75 -9.40
CA VAL A 9 -1.99 1.86 -7.99
C VAL A 9 -3.46 1.46 -7.82
N SER A 10 -4.30 1.79 -8.80
CA SER A 10 -5.71 1.43 -8.77
C SER A 10 -5.91 -0.10 -8.67
N GLU A 11 -5.18 -0.85 -9.49
CA GLU A 11 -5.26 -2.31 -9.46
C GLU A 11 -4.78 -2.88 -8.13
N MET A 12 -3.67 -2.33 -7.61
CA MET A 12 -3.12 -2.77 -6.33
C MET A 12 -4.08 -2.48 -5.18
N LEU A 13 -4.69 -1.28 -5.18
CA LEU A 13 -5.66 -0.90 -4.16
C LEU A 13 -6.90 -1.79 -4.21
N GLU A 14 -7.35 -2.14 -5.40
CA GLU A 14 -8.49 -3.05 -5.55
C GLU A 14 -8.17 -4.41 -4.95
N ALA A 15 -6.98 -4.95 -5.20
CA ALA A 15 -6.55 -6.23 -4.65
C ALA A 15 -6.42 -6.18 -3.13
N LEU A 16 -6.01 -5.04 -2.57
CA LEU A 16 -5.84 -4.86 -1.14
C LEU A 16 -7.13 -4.49 -0.41
N SER A 17 -8.15 -4.03 -1.14
CA SER A 17 -9.36 -3.46 -0.55
C SER A 17 -10.06 -4.35 0.48
N PRO A 18 -10.07 -5.70 0.36
CA PRO A 18 -10.64 -6.53 1.41
C PRO A 18 -9.93 -6.46 2.75
N TYR A 19 -8.68 -5.98 2.76
CA TYR A 19 -7.83 -5.96 3.96
C TYR A 19 -7.37 -4.56 4.34
N ILE A 20 -7.00 -3.75 3.35
CA ILE A 20 -6.40 -2.44 3.57
C ILE A 20 -7.09 -1.42 2.69
N SER A 21 -7.71 -0.40 3.31
CA SER A 21 -8.35 0.68 2.57
C SER A 21 -7.29 1.62 1.96
N ALA A 22 -7.73 2.48 1.02
CA ALA A 22 -6.85 3.51 0.46
C ALA A 22 -6.31 4.43 1.55
N ARG A 23 -7.15 4.76 2.54
CA ARG A 23 -6.75 5.57 3.68
C ARG A 23 -5.67 4.89 4.51
N ALA A 24 -5.86 3.60 4.79
CA ALA A 24 -4.89 2.83 5.55
C ALA A 24 -3.56 2.71 4.78
N LEU A 25 -3.63 2.46 3.47
CA LEU A 25 -2.43 2.38 2.64
C LEU A 25 -1.68 3.71 2.63
N ALA A 26 -2.41 4.83 2.56
CA ALA A 26 -1.79 6.15 2.62
C ALA A 26 -0.99 6.34 3.92
N ARG A 27 -1.55 5.89 5.05
CA ARG A 27 -0.86 5.94 6.34
C ARG A 27 0.39 5.06 6.35
N ILE A 28 0.28 3.85 5.82
CA ILE A 28 1.41 2.92 5.73
C ILE A 28 2.55 3.54 4.91
N CYS A 29 2.20 4.22 3.82
CA CYS A 29 3.16 4.81 2.90
C CYS A 29 3.59 6.22 3.29
N ASP A 30 3.05 6.76 4.39
CA ASP A 30 3.32 8.12 4.85
C ASP A 30 2.98 9.14 3.76
N MET A 31 1.81 8.98 3.17
CA MET A 31 1.27 9.84 2.12
C MET A 31 -0.10 10.34 2.53
N SER A 32 -0.58 11.42 1.89
CA SER A 32 -1.92 11.90 2.17
C SER A 32 -2.97 10.99 1.54
N GLU A 33 -4.13 10.88 2.19
CA GLU A 33 -5.25 10.13 1.64
C GLU A 33 -5.69 10.71 0.29
N SER A 34 -5.71 12.03 0.19
CA SER A 34 -6.07 12.73 -1.04
C SER A 34 -5.18 12.32 -2.21
N GLN A 35 -3.87 12.26 -1.99
CA GLN A 35 -2.91 11.83 -3.00
C GLN A 35 -3.16 10.39 -3.43
N MET A 36 -3.39 9.51 -2.45
CA MET A 36 -3.66 8.10 -2.73
C MET A 36 -4.95 7.93 -3.53
N LEU A 37 -5.99 8.70 -3.21
CA LEU A 37 -7.25 8.65 -3.95
C LEU A 37 -7.11 9.17 -5.37
N GLN A 38 -6.24 10.16 -5.60
CA GLN A 38 -5.95 10.64 -6.95
C GLN A 38 -5.28 9.57 -7.79
N TYR A 39 -4.36 8.81 -7.21
CA TYR A 39 -3.75 7.68 -7.89
C TYR A 39 -4.80 6.60 -8.20
N LYS A 40 -5.65 6.30 -7.22
CA LYS A 40 -6.72 5.31 -7.38
C LYS A 40 -7.66 5.66 -8.53
N ALA A 41 -8.02 6.95 -8.63
CA ALA A 41 -8.93 7.44 -9.66
C ALA A 41 -8.26 7.61 -11.03
N GLY A 42 -6.94 7.48 -11.10
CA GLY A 42 -6.20 7.68 -12.34
C GLY A 42 -6.04 9.14 -12.74
N ILE A 43 -6.38 10.06 -11.83
CA ILE A 43 -6.27 11.50 -12.10
C ILE A 43 -4.81 11.93 -12.11
N LYS A 44 -3.99 11.33 -11.26
CA LYS A 44 -2.58 11.67 -11.11
C LYS A 44 -1.73 10.46 -11.41
N LYS A 45 -0.71 10.66 -12.25
CA LYS A 45 0.24 9.60 -12.58
C LYS A 45 1.30 9.51 -11.49
N ILE A 46 1.56 8.30 -11.01
CA ILE A 46 2.56 8.09 -9.97
C ILE A 46 3.97 8.16 -10.55
N SER A 47 4.88 8.85 -9.84
CA SER A 47 6.28 8.92 -10.22
C SER A 47 7.03 7.65 -9.83
N PRO A 48 8.17 7.34 -10.51
CA PRO A 48 8.99 6.20 -10.10
C PRO A 48 9.47 6.28 -8.67
N GLN A 49 9.73 7.49 -8.16
CA GLN A 49 10.13 7.69 -6.77
C GLN A 49 9.03 7.27 -5.80
N ASN A 50 7.79 7.61 -6.11
CA ASN A 50 6.66 7.24 -5.26
C ASN A 50 6.32 5.76 -5.38
N ILE A 51 6.54 5.14 -6.53
CA ILE A 51 6.42 3.69 -6.68
C ILE A 51 7.41 3.00 -5.74
N ALA A 52 8.67 3.42 -5.76
CA ALA A 52 9.69 2.86 -4.89
C ALA A 52 9.34 3.07 -3.42
N ARG A 53 8.82 4.24 -3.08
CA ARG A 53 8.41 4.56 -1.71
C ARG A 53 7.29 3.64 -1.22
N ILE A 54 6.28 3.45 -2.05
CA ILE A 54 5.17 2.54 -1.69
C ILE A 54 5.69 1.14 -1.46
N ASN A 55 6.52 0.64 -2.36
CA ASN A 55 7.08 -0.71 -2.24
C ASN A 55 7.91 -0.87 -0.97
N GLU A 56 8.76 0.10 -0.68
CA GLU A 56 9.58 0.09 0.53
C GLU A 56 8.72 0.11 1.80
N LYS A 57 7.74 0.99 1.83
CA LYS A 57 6.87 1.13 3.00
C LYS A 57 6.02 -0.12 3.23
N LEU A 58 5.56 -0.77 2.16
CA LEU A 58 4.83 -2.02 2.29
C LEU A 58 5.70 -3.13 2.87
N ARG A 59 6.95 -3.21 2.45
CA ARG A 59 7.89 -4.22 2.99
C ARG A 59 8.17 -3.97 4.46
N THR A 60 8.37 -2.71 4.83
CA THR A 60 8.59 -2.34 6.23
C THR A 60 7.37 -2.69 7.07
N PHE A 61 6.19 -2.38 6.58
CA PHE A 61 4.94 -2.71 7.28
C PHE A 61 4.76 -4.21 7.43
N ALA A 62 5.06 -4.98 6.40
CA ALA A 62 4.97 -6.44 6.46
C ALA A 62 5.91 -7.01 7.52
N SER A 63 7.12 -6.47 7.62
CA SER A 63 8.08 -6.84 8.66
C SER A 63 7.54 -6.55 10.06
N GLU A 64 6.95 -5.37 10.24
CA GLU A 64 6.38 -4.98 11.53
C GLU A 64 5.20 -5.88 11.90
N LEU A 65 4.37 -6.23 10.94
CA LEU A 65 3.22 -7.12 11.18
C LEU A 65 3.64 -8.48 11.72
N GLN A 66 4.79 -8.98 11.31
CA GLN A 66 5.29 -10.27 11.79
C GLN A 66 5.60 -10.25 13.29
N GLU A 67 5.79 -9.06 13.87
CA GLU A 67 6.06 -8.91 15.28
C GLU A 67 4.79 -8.85 16.13
N PHE A 68 3.63 -8.69 15.49
CA PHE A 68 2.35 -8.61 16.19
C PHE A 68 1.90 -10.02 16.57
N THR A 69 1.71 -10.24 17.86
CA THR A 69 1.29 -11.55 18.38
C THR A 69 0.32 -11.33 19.53
N LEU A 70 -0.79 -12.05 19.49
CA LEU A 70 -1.71 -12.04 20.62
C LEU A 70 -1.16 -12.97 21.70
N LYS A 71 -1.10 -12.44 22.91
CA LYS A 71 -0.65 -13.21 24.06
C LYS A 71 -1.68 -14.29 24.40
N GLY A 72 -1.21 -15.47 24.74
CA GLY A 72 -2.07 -16.57 25.17
C GLY A 72 -2.29 -17.65 24.12
N ALA A 73 -1.69 -17.50 22.94
CA ALA A 73 -1.77 -18.52 21.90
C ALA A 73 -0.64 -19.53 22.02
#